data_66eed6b7308471feb93900cc6c873194
#
_entry.id   66eed6b7308471feb93900cc6c873194
#
_cell.length_a   1.000
_cell.length_b   1.000
_cell.length_c   1.000
_cell.angle_alpha   90.00
_cell.angle_beta   90.00
_cell.angle_gamma   90.00
#
_symmetry.space_group_name_H-M   'P 1'
#
loop_
_entity.id
_entity.type
_entity.pdbx_description
1 polymer ?
#
loop_
_entity_poly.entity_id
_entity_poly.type
_entity_poly.pdbx_seq_one_letter_code
_entity_poly.pdbx_strand_id
1 'polypeptide(L)'
;MLQVKINIDGGSRGNPGIGAAAYVICQMDGTILSQEGYFLAHCTNNQAEYTALKLALIKAAELGATELFIESDSLLLVKQYLGEYKIKHPDLQARMAVIRRLASRFTVHIKHVLREFNKAPDALANKAMDAKQSLGYNPIKNLPSDEEIVSVLQDNVVNGVKVTPVVRKPSAKKPTVQTPDLFEGF
;
A
#
# COMPACT_ATOMS: atom_id res chain seq x y z
N MET A 1 -16.33 10.88 -7.40
CA MET A 1 -14.93 10.56 -6.96
C MET A 1 -15.00 9.28 -6.15
N LEU A 2 -14.23 8.24 -6.51
CA LEU A 2 -14.19 6.99 -5.76
C LEU A 2 -13.07 7.06 -4.71
N GLN A 3 -13.45 7.01 -3.43
CA GLN A 3 -12.55 6.87 -2.28
C GLN A 3 -12.50 5.40 -1.87
N VAL A 4 -11.32 4.88 -1.59
CA VAL A 4 -11.14 3.50 -1.16
C VAL A 4 -10.20 3.39 0.02
N LYS A 5 -10.50 2.42 0.90
CA LYS A 5 -9.59 1.98 1.95
C LYS A 5 -8.81 0.78 1.43
N ILE A 6 -7.49 0.77 1.68
CA ILE A 6 -6.57 -0.27 1.20
C ILE A 6 -5.74 -0.76 2.38
N ASN A 7 -5.75 -2.06 2.62
CA ASN A 7 -4.82 -2.72 3.52
C ASN A 7 -3.83 -3.53 2.69
N ILE A 8 -2.55 -3.40 2.99
CA ILE A 8 -1.46 -4.10 2.29
C ILE A 8 -0.56 -4.85 3.26
N ASP A 9 -0.03 -5.98 2.81
CA ASP A 9 0.98 -6.75 3.51
C ASP A 9 1.90 -7.46 2.52
N GLY A 10 3.12 -7.74 2.92
CA GLY A 10 4.08 -8.50 2.15
C GLY A 10 5.02 -9.26 3.07
N GLY A 11 5.32 -10.49 2.70
CA GLY A 11 6.19 -11.34 3.51
C GLY A 11 6.97 -12.36 2.70
N SER A 12 8.03 -12.89 3.31
CA SER A 12 8.80 -14.00 2.74
C SER A 12 9.15 -15.02 3.83
N ARG A 13 9.11 -16.28 3.47
CA ARG A 13 9.59 -17.41 4.28
C ARG A 13 11.06 -17.66 3.97
N GLY A 14 11.94 -17.06 4.76
CA GLY A 14 13.33 -16.81 4.45
C GLY A 14 13.53 -15.40 3.90
N ASN A 15 14.78 -14.86 3.96
CA ASN A 15 15.05 -13.49 3.54
C ASN A 15 16.39 -13.39 2.78
N PRO A 16 16.42 -13.73 1.45
CA PRO A 16 15.30 -13.99 0.57
C PRO A 16 14.72 -15.42 0.66
N GLY A 17 13.48 -15.59 0.18
CA GLY A 17 12.79 -16.87 0.12
C GLY A 17 11.46 -16.79 -0.62
N ILE A 18 10.66 -17.84 -0.52
CA ILE A 18 9.29 -17.85 -1.04
C ILE A 18 8.49 -16.75 -0.33
N GLY A 19 7.83 -15.89 -1.09
CA GLY A 19 7.05 -14.80 -0.54
C GLY A 19 5.72 -14.58 -1.23
N ALA A 20 5.00 -13.62 -0.71
CA ALA A 20 3.78 -13.10 -1.33
C ALA A 20 3.59 -11.62 -0.98
N ALA A 21 2.89 -10.94 -1.86
CA ALA A 21 2.41 -9.59 -1.67
C ALA A 21 0.88 -9.63 -1.66
N ALA A 22 0.23 -8.92 -0.74
CA ALA A 22 -1.22 -8.95 -0.66
C ALA A 22 -1.82 -7.54 -0.50
N TYR A 23 -3.01 -7.37 -1.04
CA TYR A 23 -3.83 -6.19 -0.81
C TYR A 23 -5.31 -6.58 -0.62
N VAL A 24 -6.02 -5.75 0.12
CA VAL A 24 -7.48 -5.76 0.25
C VAL A 24 -7.95 -4.33 0.03
N ILE A 25 -8.80 -4.12 -0.98
CA ILE A 25 -9.39 -2.81 -1.32
C ILE A 25 -10.88 -2.85 -1.02
N CYS A 26 -11.33 -1.92 -0.19
CA CYS A 26 -12.72 -1.79 0.21
C CYS A 26 -13.25 -0.39 -0.12
N GLN A 27 -14.57 -0.29 -0.29
CA GLN A 27 -15.27 0.99 -0.15
C GLN A 27 -15.16 1.51 1.28
N MET A 28 -15.53 2.75 1.51
CA MET A 28 -15.49 3.36 2.85
C MET A 28 -16.48 2.73 3.83
N ASP A 29 -17.50 2.03 3.33
CA ASP A 29 -18.47 1.24 4.12
C ASP A 29 -17.97 -0.17 4.46
N GLY A 30 -16.79 -0.56 3.99
CA GLY A 30 -16.18 -1.88 4.22
C GLY A 30 -16.49 -2.93 3.13
N THR A 31 -17.30 -2.61 2.12
CA THR A 31 -17.56 -3.53 1.00
C THR A 31 -16.29 -3.80 0.23
N ILE A 32 -15.90 -5.09 0.09
CA ILE A 32 -14.70 -5.49 -0.62
C ILE A 32 -14.89 -5.31 -2.13
N LEU A 33 -14.06 -4.50 -2.76
CA LEU A 33 -14.02 -4.29 -4.21
C LEU A 33 -13.04 -5.23 -4.90
N SER A 34 -11.92 -5.53 -4.24
CA SER A 34 -10.87 -6.41 -4.75
C SER A 34 -9.95 -6.85 -3.62
N GLN A 35 -9.44 -8.08 -3.73
CA GLN A 35 -8.37 -8.57 -2.87
C GLN A 35 -7.53 -9.59 -3.62
N GLU A 36 -6.22 -9.60 -3.38
CA GLU A 36 -5.29 -10.54 -4.00
C GLU A 36 -4.13 -10.84 -3.09
N GLY A 37 -3.78 -12.14 -2.99
CA GLY A 37 -2.49 -12.62 -2.54
C GLY A 37 -1.67 -13.03 -3.76
N TYR A 38 -0.68 -12.22 -4.11
CA TYR A 38 0.18 -12.43 -5.27
C TYR A 38 1.42 -13.22 -4.88
N PHE A 39 1.58 -14.40 -5.44
CA PHE A 39 2.71 -15.29 -5.15
C PHE A 39 4.01 -14.76 -5.75
N LEU A 40 5.07 -14.78 -4.94
CA LEU A 40 6.44 -14.41 -5.33
C LEU A 40 7.33 -15.62 -5.10
N ALA A 41 7.89 -16.19 -6.18
CA ALA A 41 8.71 -17.40 -6.12
C ALA A 41 9.98 -17.19 -5.27
N HIS A 42 10.57 -15.99 -5.31
CA HIS A 42 11.77 -15.66 -4.55
C HIS A 42 11.88 -14.15 -4.34
N CYS A 43 11.85 -13.70 -3.09
CA CYS A 43 11.99 -12.28 -2.74
C CYS A 43 12.46 -12.10 -1.30
N THR A 44 12.91 -10.89 -0.98
CA THR A 44 13.09 -10.46 0.40
C THR A 44 11.76 -9.94 0.97
N ASN A 45 11.65 -9.87 2.28
CA ASN A 45 10.47 -9.31 2.94
C ASN A 45 10.16 -7.89 2.45
N ASN A 46 11.17 -7.02 2.40
CA ASN A 46 10.98 -5.65 1.90
C ASN A 46 10.49 -5.60 0.44
N GLN A 47 11.00 -6.49 -0.43
CA GLN A 47 10.52 -6.58 -1.82
C GLN A 47 9.05 -6.98 -1.89
N ALA A 48 8.59 -7.91 -1.05
CA ALA A 48 7.20 -8.30 -0.96
C ALA A 48 6.29 -7.12 -0.52
N GLU A 49 6.69 -6.40 0.52
CA GLU A 49 6.01 -5.20 1.02
C GLU A 49 5.86 -4.12 -0.07
N TYR A 50 6.93 -3.81 -0.79
CA TYR A 50 6.92 -2.85 -1.89
C TYR A 50 6.05 -3.33 -3.06
N THR A 51 6.07 -4.62 -3.33
CA THR A 51 5.22 -5.24 -4.36
C THR A 51 3.74 -5.12 -3.97
N ALA A 52 3.38 -5.32 -2.71
CA ALA A 52 2.01 -5.16 -2.23
C ALA A 52 1.47 -3.74 -2.47
N LEU A 53 2.28 -2.72 -2.14
CA LEU A 53 1.91 -1.32 -2.40
C LEU A 53 1.77 -1.04 -3.91
N LYS A 54 2.71 -1.55 -4.75
CA LYS A 54 2.64 -1.40 -6.21
C LYS A 54 1.34 -2.00 -6.76
N LEU A 55 1.04 -3.25 -6.40
CA LEU A 55 -0.16 -3.96 -6.87
C LEU A 55 -1.44 -3.25 -6.44
N ALA A 56 -1.50 -2.79 -5.20
CA ALA A 56 -2.64 -2.03 -4.68
C ALA A 56 -2.91 -0.75 -5.49
N LEU A 57 -1.86 -0.01 -5.86
CA LEU A 57 -1.98 1.22 -6.68
C LEU A 57 -2.45 0.90 -8.11
N ILE A 58 -1.94 -0.18 -8.73
CA ILE A 58 -2.39 -0.63 -10.05
C ILE A 58 -3.88 -0.98 -10.00
N LYS A 59 -4.28 -1.77 -9.00
CA LYS A 59 -5.69 -2.18 -8.88
C LYS A 59 -6.62 -1.01 -8.56
N ALA A 60 -6.18 -0.07 -7.73
CA ALA A 60 -6.93 1.15 -7.46
C ALA A 60 -7.17 1.97 -8.75
N ALA A 61 -6.18 2.02 -9.65
CA ALA A 61 -6.34 2.65 -10.97
C ALA A 61 -7.35 1.91 -11.85
N GLU A 62 -7.31 0.57 -11.90
CA GLU A 62 -8.31 -0.24 -12.63
C GLU A 62 -9.74 -0.01 -12.12
N LEU A 63 -9.90 0.23 -10.82
CA LEU A 63 -11.19 0.51 -10.18
C LEU A 63 -11.67 1.96 -10.39
N GLY A 64 -10.84 2.84 -10.95
CA GLY A 64 -11.14 4.26 -11.13
C GLY A 64 -11.13 5.06 -9.82
N ALA A 65 -10.41 4.59 -8.79
CA ALA A 65 -10.25 5.31 -7.54
C ALA A 65 -9.47 6.62 -7.76
N THR A 66 -9.78 7.63 -6.94
CA THR A 66 -9.14 8.95 -6.99
C THR A 66 -8.48 9.33 -5.67
N GLU A 67 -8.93 8.76 -4.56
CA GLU A 67 -8.40 9.01 -3.23
C GLU A 67 -8.23 7.69 -2.47
N LEU A 68 -7.03 7.48 -1.93
CA LEU A 68 -6.62 6.21 -1.34
C LEU A 68 -6.25 6.39 0.14
N PHE A 69 -6.86 5.59 1.01
CA PHE A 69 -6.51 5.49 2.42
C PHE A 69 -5.79 4.17 2.66
N ILE A 70 -4.45 4.19 2.65
CA ILE A 70 -3.61 2.99 2.69
C ILE A 70 -3.12 2.74 4.11
N GLU A 71 -3.29 1.50 4.57
CA GLU A 71 -2.80 1.00 5.86
C GLU A 71 -1.81 -0.14 5.64
N SER A 72 -0.69 -0.09 6.34
CA SER A 72 0.34 -1.13 6.36
C SER A 72 0.93 -1.29 7.76
N ASP A 73 1.26 -2.51 8.15
CA ASP A 73 2.00 -2.80 9.39
C ASP A 73 3.53 -2.74 9.21
N SER A 74 4.01 -2.47 7.99
CA SER A 74 5.40 -2.16 7.71
C SER A 74 5.74 -0.69 8.00
N LEU A 75 6.17 -0.39 9.20
CA LEU A 75 6.62 0.96 9.57
C LEU A 75 7.73 1.45 8.63
N LEU A 76 8.64 0.56 8.22
CA LEU A 76 9.74 0.90 7.30
C LEU A 76 9.20 1.37 5.96
N LEU A 77 8.28 0.61 5.34
CA LEU A 77 7.68 0.98 4.05
C LEU A 77 6.98 2.34 4.14
N VAL A 78 6.14 2.53 5.17
CA VAL A 78 5.40 3.79 5.37
C VAL A 78 6.36 4.97 5.51
N LYS A 79 7.38 4.87 6.36
CA LYS A 79 8.38 5.92 6.57
C LYS A 79 9.20 6.21 5.31
N GLN A 80 9.53 5.20 4.52
CA GLN A 80 10.24 5.35 3.25
C GLN A 80 9.36 5.98 2.17
N TYR A 81 8.08 5.61 2.09
CA TYR A 81 7.13 6.25 1.18
C TYR A 81 6.96 7.74 1.50
N LEU A 82 6.81 8.09 2.76
CA LEU A 82 6.70 9.48 3.23
C LEU A 82 8.01 10.29 3.11
N GLY A 83 9.13 9.64 2.78
CA GLY A 83 10.45 10.28 2.68
C GLY A 83 11.11 10.58 4.04
N GLU A 84 10.55 10.04 5.13
CA GLU A 84 11.11 10.21 6.48
C GLU A 84 12.34 9.31 6.71
N TYR A 85 12.38 8.13 6.05
CA TYR A 85 13.52 7.22 6.06
C TYR A 85 14.15 7.10 4.68
N LYS A 86 15.49 7.09 4.63
CA LYS A 86 16.25 6.89 3.39
C LYS A 86 16.16 5.43 2.93
N ILE A 87 16.00 5.23 1.64
CA ILE A 87 16.11 3.93 0.99
C ILE A 87 17.56 3.76 0.55
N LYS A 88 18.28 2.81 1.15
CA LYS A 88 19.71 2.59 0.85
C LYS A 88 19.91 1.60 -0.31
N HIS A 89 19.05 0.61 -0.44
CA HIS A 89 19.19 -0.46 -1.42
C HIS A 89 18.73 0.01 -2.81
N PRO A 90 19.58 -0.11 -3.88
CA PRO A 90 19.27 0.38 -5.22
C PRO A 90 17.98 -0.22 -5.81
N ASP A 91 17.73 -1.53 -5.65
CA ASP A 91 16.49 -2.19 -6.11
C ASP A 91 15.25 -1.57 -5.46
N LEU A 92 15.29 -1.31 -4.14
CA LEU A 92 14.17 -0.67 -3.45
C LEU A 92 14.00 0.80 -3.84
N GLN A 93 15.07 1.49 -4.21
CA GLN A 93 15.00 2.85 -4.78
C GLN A 93 14.26 2.84 -6.12
N ALA A 94 14.60 1.90 -7.01
CA ALA A 94 13.93 1.74 -8.30
C ALA A 94 12.45 1.41 -8.12
N ARG A 95 12.10 0.45 -7.25
CA ARG A 95 10.71 0.11 -6.92
C ARG A 95 9.93 1.28 -6.35
N MET A 96 10.52 2.06 -5.45
CA MET A 96 9.88 3.25 -4.89
C MET A 96 9.65 4.34 -5.94
N ALA A 97 10.54 4.48 -6.91
CA ALA A 97 10.33 5.41 -8.02
C ALA A 97 9.09 5.04 -8.84
N VAL A 98 8.91 3.76 -9.18
CA VAL A 98 7.70 3.24 -9.85
C VAL A 98 6.45 3.48 -8.98
N ILE A 99 6.50 3.14 -7.70
CA ILE A 99 5.40 3.34 -6.75
C ILE A 99 4.98 4.81 -6.69
N ARG A 100 5.93 5.73 -6.54
CA ARG A 100 5.64 7.18 -6.51
C ARG A 100 5.05 7.68 -7.81
N ARG A 101 5.49 7.12 -8.93
CA ARG A 101 4.94 7.43 -10.26
C ARG A 101 3.49 6.98 -10.38
N LEU A 102 3.15 5.76 -9.94
CA LEU A 102 1.77 5.30 -9.88
C LEU A 102 0.92 6.15 -8.93
N ALA A 103 1.45 6.45 -7.74
CA ALA A 103 0.77 7.20 -6.70
C ALA A 103 0.45 8.65 -7.10
N SER A 104 1.20 9.24 -8.06
CA SER A 104 0.97 10.62 -8.53
C SER A 104 -0.40 10.85 -9.16
N ARG A 105 -1.13 9.77 -9.49
CA ARG A 105 -2.49 9.81 -10.05
C ARG A 105 -3.58 9.99 -8.99
N PHE A 106 -3.25 9.88 -7.71
CA PHE A 106 -4.20 9.80 -6.61
C PHE A 106 -3.89 10.83 -5.53
N THR A 107 -4.89 11.17 -4.74
CA THR A 107 -4.67 11.70 -3.40
C THR A 107 -4.41 10.53 -2.47
N VAL A 108 -3.18 10.39 -1.95
CA VAL A 108 -2.77 9.25 -1.14
C VAL A 108 -2.58 9.64 0.32
N HIS A 109 -3.29 8.94 1.19
CA HIS A 109 -3.11 8.96 2.65
C HIS A 109 -2.57 7.60 3.06
N ILE A 110 -1.32 7.52 3.52
CA ILE A 110 -0.72 6.28 4.00
C ILE A 110 -0.38 6.40 5.47
N LYS A 111 -0.69 5.36 6.25
CA LYS A 111 -0.33 5.29 7.67
C LYS A 111 0.09 3.88 8.08
N HIS A 112 0.91 3.84 9.12
CA HIS A 112 1.25 2.60 9.81
C HIS A 112 0.11 2.20 10.76
N VAL A 113 -0.20 0.90 10.77
CA VAL A 113 -1.13 0.27 11.73
C VAL A 113 -0.43 -0.88 12.44
N LEU A 114 -0.93 -1.27 13.60
CA LEU A 114 -0.43 -2.47 14.28
C LEU A 114 -0.89 -3.72 13.51
N ARG A 115 -0.10 -4.79 13.55
CA ARG A 115 -0.35 -6.04 12.83
C ARG A 115 -1.72 -6.65 13.14
N GLU A 116 -2.21 -6.49 14.36
CA GLU A 116 -3.55 -6.95 14.77
C GLU A 116 -4.69 -6.29 13.98
N PHE A 117 -4.45 -5.12 13.38
CA PHE A 117 -5.40 -4.41 12.51
C PHE A 117 -5.15 -4.65 11.01
N ASN A 118 -4.15 -5.50 10.65
CA ASN A 118 -3.79 -5.79 9.26
C ASN A 118 -3.92 -7.29 8.91
N LYS A 119 -4.78 -8.03 9.62
CA LYS A 119 -4.91 -9.50 9.51
C LYS A 119 -5.38 -9.99 8.14
N ALA A 120 -6.21 -9.22 7.44
CA ALA A 120 -6.80 -9.67 6.20
C ALA A 120 -5.75 -9.86 5.07
N PRO A 121 -4.89 -8.87 4.74
CA PRO A 121 -3.83 -9.08 3.77
C PRO A 121 -2.75 -10.06 4.28
N ASP A 122 -2.40 -10.09 5.58
CA ASP A 122 -1.48 -11.08 6.16
C ASP A 122 -1.97 -12.53 5.88
N ALA A 123 -3.23 -12.81 6.17
CA ALA A 123 -3.81 -14.13 5.90
C ALA A 123 -3.81 -14.48 4.41
N LEU A 124 -4.04 -13.49 3.54
CA LEU A 124 -4.08 -13.67 2.10
C LEU A 124 -2.68 -13.95 1.52
N ALA A 125 -1.66 -13.23 1.99
CA ALA A 125 -0.26 -13.47 1.64
C ALA A 125 0.18 -14.88 2.08
N ASN A 126 -0.15 -15.30 3.31
CA ASN A 126 0.16 -16.63 3.81
C ASN A 126 -0.50 -17.73 2.96
N LYS A 127 -1.79 -17.59 2.59
CA LYS A 127 -2.47 -18.54 1.71
C LYS A 127 -1.81 -18.63 0.34
N ALA A 128 -1.39 -17.51 -0.26
CA ALA A 128 -0.70 -17.51 -1.54
C ALA A 128 0.66 -18.24 -1.46
N MET A 129 1.42 -18.04 -0.37
CA MET A 129 2.66 -18.79 -0.14
C MET A 129 2.44 -20.28 0.06
N ASP A 130 1.39 -20.68 0.79
CA ASP A 130 1.05 -22.09 1.02
C ASP A 130 0.64 -22.78 -0.27
N ALA A 131 -0.21 -22.13 -1.07
CA ALA A 131 -0.67 -22.65 -2.35
C ALA A 131 0.39 -22.56 -3.47
N LYS A 132 1.46 -21.78 -3.26
CA LYS A 132 2.47 -21.44 -4.28
C LYS A 132 1.85 -20.89 -5.58
N GLN A 133 0.76 -20.14 -5.44
CA GLN A 133 0.05 -19.50 -6.56
C GLN A 133 -0.66 -18.24 -6.08
N SER A 134 -0.90 -17.31 -7.01
CA SER A 134 -1.72 -16.15 -6.74
C SER A 134 -3.19 -16.53 -6.62
N LEU A 135 -3.91 -15.86 -5.72
CA LEU A 135 -5.33 -16.11 -5.45
C LEU A 135 -6.01 -14.81 -5.00
N GLY A 136 -7.32 -14.70 -5.23
CA GLY A 136 -8.04 -13.51 -4.81
C GLY A 136 -9.44 -13.41 -5.40
N TYR A 137 -10.09 -12.28 -5.06
CA TYR A 137 -11.37 -11.87 -5.63
C TYR A 137 -11.16 -10.60 -6.45
N ASN A 138 -11.61 -10.59 -7.70
CA ASN A 138 -11.42 -9.51 -8.66
C ASN A 138 -9.93 -9.03 -8.72
N PRO A 139 -8.97 -9.96 -8.97
CA PRO A 139 -7.55 -9.64 -8.98
C PRO A 139 -7.20 -8.69 -10.14
N ILE A 140 -5.93 -8.28 -10.22
CA ILE A 140 -5.42 -7.48 -11.35
C ILE A 140 -5.59 -8.29 -12.64
N LYS A 141 -6.21 -7.67 -13.65
CA LYS A 141 -6.44 -8.31 -14.95
C LYS A 141 -5.20 -8.27 -15.84
N ASN A 142 -4.53 -7.13 -15.86
CA ASN A 142 -3.33 -6.91 -16.67
C ASN A 142 -2.28 -6.26 -15.78
N LEU A 143 -1.24 -7.02 -15.42
CA LEU A 143 -0.13 -6.50 -14.65
C LEU A 143 0.90 -5.89 -15.63
N PRO A 144 1.00 -4.54 -15.68
CA PRO A 144 1.97 -3.90 -16.54
C PRO A 144 3.40 -4.09 -16.02
N SER A 145 4.37 -4.16 -16.91
CA SER A 145 5.78 -4.13 -16.54
C SER A 145 6.17 -2.76 -15.96
N ASP A 146 7.29 -2.70 -15.23
CA ASP A 146 7.77 -1.44 -14.67
C ASP A 146 8.15 -0.44 -15.77
N GLU A 147 8.64 -0.92 -16.92
CA GLU A 147 8.95 -0.13 -18.12
C GLU A 147 7.67 0.47 -18.73
N GLU A 148 6.59 -0.31 -18.85
CA GLU A 148 5.30 0.18 -19.34
C GLU A 148 4.72 1.25 -18.42
N ILE A 149 4.80 1.07 -17.09
CA ILE A 149 4.38 2.06 -16.10
C ILE A 149 5.15 3.37 -16.29
N VAL A 150 6.45 3.29 -16.49
CA VAL A 150 7.31 4.46 -16.65
C VAL A 150 7.04 5.15 -17.99
N SER A 151 6.88 4.42 -19.11
CA SER A 151 6.66 4.99 -20.45
C SER A 151 5.31 5.70 -20.56
N VAL A 152 4.22 5.04 -20.18
CA VAL A 152 2.85 5.62 -20.25
C VAL A 152 2.73 6.91 -19.43
N LEU A 153 3.53 7.05 -18.38
CA LEU A 153 3.50 8.25 -17.55
C LEU A 153 4.49 9.33 -18.01
N GLN A 154 5.41 9.04 -18.93
CA GLN A 154 6.23 10.04 -19.60
C GLN A 154 5.41 10.81 -20.65
N ASP A 155 4.53 10.14 -21.37
CA ASP A 155 3.68 10.76 -22.41
C ASP A 155 2.67 11.76 -21.82
N ASN A 156 2.31 11.66 -20.55
CA ASN A 156 1.43 12.61 -19.85
C ASN A 156 2.15 13.88 -19.33
N VAL A 157 3.47 13.98 -19.47
CA VAL A 157 4.25 15.18 -19.07
C VAL A 157 4.27 16.25 -20.19
N VAL A 158 3.84 15.91 -21.41
CA VAL A 158 3.84 16.82 -22.58
C VAL A 158 2.89 18.02 -22.42
N ASN A 159 1.95 17.97 -21.46
CA ASN A 159 1.01 19.07 -21.21
C ASN A 159 1.35 19.97 -20.00
N GLY A 160 2.61 20.05 -19.59
CA GLY A 160 3.12 21.16 -18.75
C GLY A 160 2.66 21.21 -17.28
N VAL A 161 1.93 20.22 -16.77
CA VAL A 161 1.51 20.18 -15.37
C VAL A 161 2.44 19.28 -14.58
N LYS A 162 3.35 19.88 -13.79
CA LYS A 162 4.10 19.17 -12.74
C LYS A 162 3.14 18.76 -11.65
N VAL A 163 2.66 17.52 -11.67
CA VAL A 163 1.89 16.96 -10.57
C VAL A 163 2.87 16.50 -9.49
N THR A 164 3.11 17.37 -8.52
CA THR A 164 3.76 16.96 -7.28
C THR A 164 2.77 16.15 -6.46
N PRO A 165 3.13 14.95 -5.95
CA PRO A 165 2.24 14.18 -5.08
C PRO A 165 1.92 15.00 -3.82
N VAL A 166 0.62 15.27 -3.61
CA VAL A 166 0.16 15.93 -2.38
C VAL A 166 0.17 14.88 -1.26
N VAL A 167 1.31 14.73 -0.61
CA VAL A 167 1.42 13.94 0.62
C VAL A 167 0.87 14.81 1.76
N ARG A 168 -0.40 14.65 2.09
CA ARG A 168 -0.97 15.29 3.29
C ARG A 168 -0.58 14.45 4.50
N LYS A 169 0.28 15.01 5.38
CA LYS A 169 0.50 14.47 6.72
C LYS A 169 -0.83 14.49 7.47
N PRO A 170 -1.20 13.43 8.19
CA PRO A 170 -2.38 13.46 9.04
C PRO A 170 -2.20 14.60 10.06
N SER A 171 -3.18 15.52 10.13
CA SER A 171 -3.19 16.57 11.13
C SER A 171 -3.31 15.90 12.50
N ALA A 172 -2.30 16.07 13.34
CA ALA A 172 -2.32 15.61 14.71
C ALA A 172 -3.31 16.46 15.53
N LYS A 173 -4.60 16.09 15.49
CA LYS A 173 -5.53 16.47 16.55
C LYS A 173 -5.32 15.48 17.69
N LYS A 174 -4.64 15.90 18.73
CA LYS A 174 -4.65 15.22 20.03
C LYS A 174 -6.11 15.17 20.50
N PRO A 175 -6.66 14.01 20.88
CA PRO A 175 -7.88 13.97 21.63
C PRO A 175 -7.59 14.59 23.00
N THR A 176 -8.24 15.68 23.32
CA THR A 176 -8.31 16.20 24.68
C THR A 176 -9.21 15.25 25.47
N VAL A 177 -8.60 14.31 26.16
CA VAL A 177 -9.29 13.54 27.19
C VAL A 177 -9.42 14.46 28.39
N GLN A 178 -10.60 15.05 28.57
CA GLN A 178 -11.00 15.57 29.87
C GLN A 178 -11.31 14.37 30.75
N THR A 179 -10.42 14.10 31.69
CA THR A 179 -10.71 13.27 32.85
C THR A 179 -11.69 14.03 33.75
N PRO A 180 -12.84 13.48 34.10
CA PRO A 180 -13.64 14.08 35.15
C PRO A 180 -12.92 13.90 36.49
N ASP A 181 -12.68 15.01 37.19
CA ASP A 181 -12.32 15.00 38.61
C ASP A 181 -13.43 14.33 39.41
N LEU A 182 -13.16 13.14 39.90
CA LEU A 182 -13.97 12.42 40.88
C LEU A 182 -13.14 12.25 42.15
N PHE A 183 -13.02 13.32 42.93
CA PHE A 183 -12.77 13.23 44.38
C PHE A 183 -12.93 14.61 45.03
N GLU A 184 -14.17 15.01 45.28
CA GLU A 184 -14.54 15.83 46.43
C GLU A 184 -15.72 15.17 47.12
N GLY A 185 -15.54 14.82 48.38
CA GLY A 185 -16.62 14.54 49.33
C GLY A 185 -16.52 13.16 50.01
N PHE A 186 -15.81 13.08 51.09
CA PHE A 186 -16.06 12.57 52.47
C PHE A 186 -14.72 12.19 53.10
#